data_dd7d0307ac9ee3d1bfa40e611f7185ca
#
_entry.id   dd7d0307ac9ee3d1bfa40e611f7185ca
#
_cell.length_a   1.000
_cell.length_b   1.000
_cell.length_c   1.000
_cell.angle_alpha   90.00
_cell.angle_beta   90.00
_cell.angle_gamma   90.00
#
_symmetry.space_group_name_H-M   'P 1'
#
loop_
_entity.id
_entity.type
_entity.pdbx_description
1 polymer ?
#
loop_
_entity_poly.entity_id
_entity_poly.type
_entity_poly.pdbx_seq_one_letter_code
_entity_poly.pdbx_strand_id
1 'polypeptide(L)'
;MFAICLLGLAAALFLAGCGKGAGGSSLHIKSPATGEKDLAAKSGYSFAVTKTFTDTSNKITTAPSYRVYAANYDLDAGNFAMTLDKPLTSDEQLRVTFSLVGEQGGTEKTALKAGTYSAKADKFMKVEDVGIVSRRAGADSKVWLDRSTLTGEVKLTSVSGDTLSGDIEVSAGETSIKGSFTAKILTRK
;
A
#
# COMPACT_ATOMS: atom_id res chain seq x y z
N MET A 1 -14.59 -4.36 60.83
CA MET A 1 -14.67 -3.33 59.76
C MET A 1 -13.76 -3.78 58.62
N PHE A 2 -14.33 -4.43 57.64
CA PHE A 2 -13.61 -4.88 56.42
C PHE A 2 -14.04 -3.99 55.26
N ALA A 3 -13.08 -3.26 54.67
CA ALA A 3 -13.28 -2.48 53.48
C ALA A 3 -12.93 -3.35 52.25
N ILE A 4 -13.91 -3.61 51.40
CA ILE A 4 -13.76 -4.32 50.14
C ILE A 4 -13.53 -3.26 49.05
N CYS A 5 -12.29 -3.22 48.47
CA CYS A 5 -11.97 -2.46 47.27
C CYS A 5 -12.43 -3.25 46.04
N LEU A 6 -13.47 -2.75 45.34
CA LEU A 6 -13.83 -3.23 44.00
C LEU A 6 -12.92 -2.57 42.97
N LEU A 7 -12.04 -3.38 42.34
CA LEU A 7 -11.35 -3.02 41.12
C LEU A 7 -12.31 -3.17 39.94
N GLY A 8 -12.69 -2.06 39.35
CA GLY A 8 -13.43 -2.03 38.10
C GLY A 8 -12.53 -2.30 36.91
N LEU A 9 -12.69 -3.44 36.26
CA LEU A 9 -12.01 -3.81 35.02
C LEU A 9 -12.80 -3.18 33.85
N ALA A 10 -12.29 -2.08 33.28
CA ALA A 10 -12.84 -1.48 32.07
C ALA A 10 -12.38 -2.28 30.86
N ALA A 11 -13.24 -3.18 30.36
CA ALA A 11 -13.05 -3.86 29.09
C ALA A 11 -13.37 -2.90 27.94
N ALA A 12 -12.36 -2.41 27.24
CA ALA A 12 -12.52 -1.67 25.99
C ALA A 12 -12.93 -2.65 24.88
N LEU A 13 -14.22 -2.68 24.55
CA LEU A 13 -14.75 -3.38 23.38
C LEU A 13 -14.33 -2.61 22.11
N PHE A 14 -13.34 -3.12 21.39
CA PHE A 14 -13.08 -2.73 20.00
C PHE A 14 -14.20 -3.31 19.14
N LEU A 15 -15.17 -2.49 18.78
CA LEU A 15 -16.15 -2.81 17.75
C LEU A 15 -15.44 -2.86 16.38
N ALA A 16 -15.10 -4.08 15.95
CA ALA A 16 -14.70 -4.33 14.58
C ALA A 16 -15.94 -4.15 13.69
N GLY A 17 -16.09 -2.97 13.08
CA GLY A 17 -17.12 -2.70 12.09
C GLY A 17 -16.87 -3.52 10.85
N CYS A 18 -17.68 -4.57 10.60
CA CYS A 18 -17.75 -5.27 9.32
C CYS A 18 -18.37 -4.36 8.26
N GLY A 19 -17.55 -3.55 7.56
CA GLY A 19 -17.94 -2.85 6.35
C GLY A 19 -17.63 -3.72 5.12
N LYS A 20 -18.64 -3.97 4.29
CA LYS A 20 -18.50 -4.62 2.98
C LYS A 20 -17.70 -3.73 2.02
N GLY A 21 -16.47 -4.06 1.78
CA GLY A 21 -15.53 -3.39 0.87
C GLY A 21 -14.12 -3.59 1.41
N ALA A 22 -13.11 -3.73 0.55
CA ALA A 22 -11.70 -3.87 0.96
C ALA A 22 -11.18 -2.57 1.62
N GLY A 23 -11.87 -2.11 2.66
CA GLY A 23 -11.67 -0.85 3.33
C GLY A 23 -11.12 -1.05 4.74
N GLY A 24 -9.82 -1.27 4.83
CA GLY A 24 -9.10 -1.33 6.12
C GLY A 24 -7.80 -0.54 6.06
N SER A 25 -7.57 0.27 5.02
CA SER A 25 -6.34 1.06 4.92
C SER A 25 -6.52 2.41 5.59
N SER A 26 -5.61 2.73 6.51
CA SER A 26 -5.48 4.05 7.12
C SER A 26 -4.02 4.48 7.01
N LEU A 27 -3.76 5.46 6.15
CA LEU A 27 -2.40 5.94 5.87
C LEU A 27 -2.30 7.41 6.25
N HIS A 28 -1.26 7.74 7.00
CA HIS A 28 -0.83 9.10 7.27
C HIS A 28 0.24 9.49 6.25
N ILE A 29 0.03 10.61 5.56
CA ILE A 29 0.88 11.09 4.47
C ILE A 29 1.36 12.49 4.80
N LYS A 30 2.66 12.69 4.74
CA LYS A 30 3.29 14.01 4.82
C LYS A 30 4.05 14.25 3.54
N SER A 31 3.79 15.37 2.85
CA SER A 31 4.49 15.73 1.61
C SER A 31 4.40 17.23 1.35
N PRO A 32 5.45 17.88 0.85
CA PRO A 32 5.38 19.31 0.46
C PRO A 32 4.28 19.59 -0.56
N ALA A 33 3.98 18.63 -1.44
CA ALA A 33 2.97 18.80 -2.48
C ALA A 33 1.53 18.69 -1.97
N THR A 34 1.27 17.83 -0.95
CA THR A 34 -0.08 17.57 -0.42
C THR A 34 -0.33 18.20 0.94
N GLY A 35 0.72 18.62 1.63
CA GLY A 35 0.70 18.89 3.06
C GLY A 35 0.64 17.57 3.84
N GLU A 36 0.12 17.63 5.07
CA GLU A 36 -0.13 16.50 5.94
C GLU A 36 -1.59 16.09 5.80
N LYS A 37 -1.83 14.81 5.47
CA LYS A 37 -3.17 14.27 5.21
C LYS A 37 -3.30 12.84 5.71
N ASP A 38 -4.48 12.50 6.20
CA ASP A 38 -4.89 11.14 6.49
C ASP A 38 -5.72 10.58 5.33
N LEU A 39 -5.39 9.37 4.91
CA LEU A 39 -6.13 8.64 3.90
C LEU A 39 -6.84 7.45 4.58
N ALA A 40 -8.16 7.58 4.79
CA ALA A 40 -9.03 6.46 5.09
C ALA A 40 -9.51 5.87 3.76
N ALA A 41 -8.98 4.71 3.36
CA ALA A 41 -9.25 4.19 2.03
C ALA A 41 -10.68 3.65 1.92
N LYS A 42 -11.36 4.05 0.85
CA LYS A 42 -12.62 3.44 0.36
C LYS A 42 -12.33 2.28 -0.59
N SER A 43 -11.21 2.33 -1.30
CA SER A 43 -10.76 1.28 -2.22
C SER A 43 -9.33 0.90 -1.94
N GLY A 44 -9.08 -0.42 -1.87
CA GLY A 44 -7.76 -1.02 -1.80
C GLY A 44 -7.67 -2.16 -2.82
N TYR A 45 -6.81 -2.00 -3.83
CA TYR A 45 -6.62 -3.02 -4.87
C TYR A 45 -5.15 -3.29 -5.12
N SER A 46 -4.86 -4.51 -5.57
CA SER A 46 -3.53 -4.91 -6.03
C SER A 46 -3.64 -5.76 -7.28
N PHE A 47 -2.63 -5.70 -8.14
CA PHE A 47 -2.46 -6.66 -9.21
C PHE A 47 -1.01 -7.11 -9.32
N ALA A 48 -0.84 -8.36 -9.72
CA ALA A 48 0.45 -8.98 -9.90
C ALA A 48 0.96 -8.83 -11.34
N VAL A 49 2.27 -8.64 -11.46
CA VAL A 49 3.02 -8.74 -12.72
C VAL A 49 4.29 -9.53 -12.47
N THR A 50 4.83 -10.17 -13.51
CA THR A 50 6.18 -10.75 -13.45
C THR A 50 7.21 -9.66 -13.67
N LYS A 51 8.09 -9.43 -12.70
CA LYS A 51 9.24 -8.55 -12.85
C LYS A 51 10.46 -9.35 -13.27
N THR A 52 11.17 -8.86 -14.27
CA THR A 52 12.36 -9.49 -14.82
C THR A 52 13.60 -8.67 -14.50
N PHE A 53 14.67 -9.33 -14.11
CA PHE A 53 15.98 -8.76 -13.85
C PHE A 53 17.01 -9.45 -14.73
N THR A 54 17.85 -8.69 -15.40
CA THR A 54 18.99 -9.20 -16.16
C THR A 54 20.27 -8.76 -15.46
N ASP A 55 21.17 -9.67 -15.18
CA ASP A 55 22.47 -9.36 -14.61
C ASP A 55 23.53 -9.08 -15.70
N THR A 56 24.74 -8.75 -15.28
CA THR A 56 25.87 -8.44 -16.19
C THR A 56 26.31 -9.63 -17.04
N SER A 57 25.93 -10.86 -16.66
CA SER A 57 26.18 -12.09 -17.41
C SER A 57 25.01 -12.48 -18.33
N ASN A 58 24.04 -11.59 -18.52
CA ASN A 58 22.79 -11.82 -19.26
C ASN A 58 21.90 -12.92 -18.66
N LYS A 59 22.14 -13.32 -17.42
CA LYS A 59 21.26 -14.26 -16.73
C LYS A 59 19.97 -13.54 -16.31
N ILE A 60 18.86 -14.13 -16.72
CA ILE A 60 17.53 -13.62 -16.43
C ILE A 60 17.02 -14.27 -15.13
N THR A 61 16.51 -13.45 -14.22
CA THR A 61 15.79 -13.89 -13.03
C THR A 61 14.46 -13.16 -12.95
N THR A 62 13.45 -13.80 -12.36
CA THR A 62 12.11 -13.23 -12.21
C THR A 62 11.71 -13.12 -10.75
N ALA A 63 10.72 -12.30 -10.47
CA ALA A 63 10.02 -12.25 -9.20
C ALA A 63 8.56 -11.82 -9.41
N PRO A 64 7.61 -12.24 -8.54
CA PRO A 64 6.30 -11.64 -8.50
C PRO A 64 6.42 -10.19 -8.03
N SER A 65 5.73 -9.27 -8.69
CA SER A 65 5.64 -7.88 -8.24
C SER A 65 4.18 -7.49 -8.14
N TYR A 66 3.77 -7.06 -6.95
CA TYR A 66 2.41 -6.67 -6.65
C TYR A 66 2.35 -5.16 -6.48
N ARG A 67 1.62 -4.49 -7.38
CA ARG A 67 1.37 -3.06 -7.27
C ARG A 67 0.09 -2.83 -6.47
N VAL A 68 0.21 -2.13 -5.36
CA VAL A 68 -0.86 -1.83 -4.41
C VAL A 68 -1.35 -0.41 -4.63
N TYR A 69 -2.66 -0.22 -4.54
CA TYR A 69 -3.33 1.07 -4.60
C TYR A 69 -4.29 1.21 -3.42
N ALA A 70 -4.19 2.32 -2.71
CA ALA A 70 -5.13 2.71 -1.67
C ALA A 70 -5.68 4.10 -2.02
N ALA A 71 -6.99 4.25 -2.08
CA ALA A 71 -7.63 5.51 -2.45
C ALA A 71 -8.83 5.80 -1.53
N ASN A 72 -9.03 7.08 -1.20
CA ASN A 72 -10.20 7.52 -0.42
C ASN A 72 -11.46 7.74 -1.30
N TYR A 73 -11.42 7.30 -2.53
CA TYR A 73 -12.52 7.31 -3.50
C TYR A 73 -12.64 5.94 -4.18
N ASP A 74 -13.75 5.70 -4.88
CA ASP A 74 -14.00 4.42 -5.52
C ASP A 74 -13.12 4.26 -6.78
N LEU A 75 -12.31 3.19 -6.79
CA LEU A 75 -11.59 2.71 -7.96
C LEU A 75 -12.42 1.61 -8.61
N ASP A 76 -12.75 1.75 -9.90
CA ASP A 76 -13.50 0.75 -10.65
C ASP A 76 -12.62 -0.49 -10.90
N ALA A 77 -12.90 -1.57 -10.17
CA ALA A 77 -12.16 -2.83 -10.31
C ALA A 77 -12.35 -3.50 -11.68
N GLY A 78 -13.49 -3.25 -12.35
CA GLY A 78 -13.81 -3.80 -13.67
C GLY A 78 -13.03 -3.15 -14.82
N ASN A 79 -12.70 -1.86 -14.66
CA ASN A 79 -11.93 -1.05 -15.62
C ASN A 79 -10.70 -0.42 -14.95
N PHE A 80 -9.98 -1.20 -14.18
CA PHE A 80 -8.98 -0.72 -13.24
C PHE A 80 -7.89 0.14 -13.90
N ALA A 81 -7.32 -0.31 -15.01
CA ALA A 81 -6.29 0.45 -15.72
C ALA A 81 -6.80 1.83 -16.18
N MET A 82 -8.00 1.89 -16.74
CA MET A 82 -8.59 3.15 -17.20
C MET A 82 -8.96 4.08 -16.04
N THR A 83 -9.31 3.53 -14.87
CA THR A 83 -9.63 4.34 -13.68
C THR A 83 -8.39 5.04 -13.12
N LEU A 84 -7.21 4.42 -13.23
CA LEU A 84 -5.96 5.01 -12.76
C LEU A 84 -5.51 6.21 -13.62
N ASP A 85 -5.90 6.23 -14.88
CA ASP A 85 -5.54 7.30 -15.83
C ASP A 85 -6.54 8.47 -15.80
N LYS A 86 -7.73 8.27 -15.21
CA LYS A 86 -8.70 9.36 -15.06
C LYS A 86 -8.20 10.42 -14.10
N PRO A 87 -8.37 11.71 -14.43
CA PRO A 87 -8.11 12.79 -13.51
C PRO A 87 -8.97 12.66 -12.24
N LEU A 88 -8.44 13.13 -11.13
CA LEU A 88 -9.21 13.26 -9.91
C LEU A 88 -10.31 14.33 -10.09
N THR A 89 -11.45 14.12 -9.47
CA THR A 89 -12.63 15.01 -9.66
C THR A 89 -12.85 15.97 -8.50
N SER A 90 -12.16 15.77 -7.38
CA SER A 90 -12.26 16.59 -6.17
C SER A 90 -10.88 16.78 -5.51
N ASP A 91 -10.66 17.95 -4.93
CA ASP A 91 -9.43 18.29 -4.19
C ASP A 91 -9.25 17.44 -2.90
N GLU A 92 -10.31 16.76 -2.46
CA GLU A 92 -10.26 15.82 -1.34
C GLU A 92 -9.77 14.43 -1.74
N GLN A 93 -9.73 14.12 -3.04
CA GLN A 93 -9.32 12.81 -3.52
C GLN A 93 -7.81 12.62 -3.39
N LEU A 94 -7.45 11.44 -2.87
CA LEU A 94 -6.08 11.06 -2.59
C LEU A 94 -5.88 9.58 -2.89
N ARG A 95 -4.77 9.23 -3.52
CA ARG A 95 -4.37 7.86 -3.81
C ARG A 95 -2.90 7.66 -3.52
N VAL A 96 -2.59 6.58 -2.82
CA VAL A 96 -1.22 6.08 -2.61
C VAL A 96 -1.04 4.84 -3.47
N THR A 97 0.13 4.68 -4.04
CA THR A 97 0.56 3.48 -4.77
C THR A 97 1.96 3.07 -4.36
N PHE A 98 2.23 1.77 -4.34
CA PHE A 98 3.57 1.21 -4.12
C PHE A 98 3.64 -0.21 -4.71
N SER A 99 4.85 -0.68 -4.99
CA SER A 99 5.11 -2.02 -5.50
C SER A 99 5.88 -2.85 -4.50
N LEU A 100 5.47 -4.12 -4.32
CA LEU A 100 6.16 -5.12 -3.51
C LEU A 100 6.75 -6.17 -4.44
N VAL A 101 8.06 -6.25 -4.50
CA VAL A 101 8.79 -7.28 -5.26
C VAL A 101 9.05 -8.46 -4.33
N GLY A 102 8.53 -9.63 -4.67
CA GLY A 102 8.66 -10.83 -3.87
C GLY A 102 10.02 -11.51 -3.98
N GLU A 103 10.05 -12.80 -3.64
CA GLU A 103 11.27 -13.61 -3.72
C GLU A 103 11.65 -13.93 -5.17
N GLN A 104 12.93 -14.27 -5.36
CA GLN A 104 13.46 -14.70 -6.65
C GLN A 104 12.78 -15.98 -7.16
N GLY A 105 12.57 -16.08 -8.46
CA GLY A 105 12.10 -17.28 -9.16
C GLY A 105 10.58 -17.38 -9.32
N GLY A 106 9.82 -16.41 -8.78
CA GLY A 106 8.37 -16.36 -8.96
C GLY A 106 7.92 -15.55 -10.18
N THR A 107 6.62 -15.65 -10.47
CA THR A 107 5.93 -14.92 -11.53
C THR A 107 4.67 -14.25 -10.95
N GLU A 108 3.87 -13.59 -11.79
CA GLU A 108 2.58 -13.01 -11.39
C GLU A 108 1.59 -14.04 -10.80
N LYS A 109 1.83 -15.33 -11.02
CA LYS A 109 1.03 -16.43 -10.46
C LYS A 109 1.48 -16.86 -9.07
N THR A 110 2.65 -16.38 -8.63
CA THR A 110 3.23 -16.71 -7.32
C THR A 110 2.74 -15.71 -6.28
N ALA A 111 2.11 -16.19 -5.23
CA ALA A 111 1.71 -15.34 -4.12
C ALA A 111 2.94 -14.74 -3.42
N LEU A 112 2.81 -13.49 -2.95
CA LEU A 112 3.81 -12.93 -2.04
C LEU A 112 3.82 -13.71 -0.72
N LYS A 113 4.96 -13.71 -0.05
CA LYS A 113 5.06 -14.21 1.32
C LYS A 113 4.89 -13.08 2.33
N ALA A 114 4.25 -13.37 3.46
CA ALA A 114 4.29 -12.46 4.60
C ALA A 114 5.75 -12.23 5.04
N GLY A 115 6.06 -11.00 5.43
CA GLY A 115 7.42 -10.62 5.78
C GLY A 115 7.73 -9.17 5.49
N THR A 116 8.99 -8.78 5.63
CA THR A 116 9.45 -7.40 5.46
C THR A 116 9.98 -7.18 4.04
N TYR A 117 9.49 -6.14 3.40
CA TYR A 117 9.89 -5.65 2.09
C TYR A 117 10.62 -4.32 2.27
N SER A 118 11.95 -4.32 2.21
CA SER A 118 12.76 -3.14 2.49
C SER A 118 12.97 -2.26 1.26
N ALA A 119 12.92 -0.94 1.44
CA ALA A 119 13.31 0.00 0.39
C ALA A 119 14.79 -0.11 0.00
N LYS A 120 15.64 -0.55 0.93
CA LYS A 120 17.09 -0.72 0.72
C LYS A 120 17.49 -2.11 0.22
N ALA A 121 16.55 -3.05 0.08
CA ALA A 121 16.84 -4.33 -0.56
C ALA A 121 17.31 -4.12 -2.01
N ASP A 122 18.20 -4.99 -2.50
CA ASP A 122 18.72 -4.85 -3.87
C ASP A 122 17.64 -5.12 -4.92
N LYS A 123 17.12 -6.33 -4.98
CA LYS A 123 16.18 -6.75 -6.03
C LYS A 123 14.90 -7.39 -5.48
N PHE A 124 15.03 -8.24 -4.47
CA PHE A 124 13.96 -9.09 -3.93
C PHE A 124 13.58 -8.66 -2.51
N MET A 125 12.38 -9.02 -2.07
CA MET A 125 11.79 -8.57 -0.80
C MET A 125 11.90 -7.05 -0.65
N LYS A 126 11.49 -6.36 -1.72
CA LYS A 126 11.69 -4.91 -1.89
C LYS A 126 10.39 -4.16 -2.03
N VAL A 127 10.29 -3.00 -1.37
CA VAL A 127 9.29 -1.99 -1.69
C VAL A 127 9.88 -0.95 -2.62
N GLU A 128 9.16 -0.61 -3.68
CA GLU A 128 9.57 0.38 -4.67
C GLU A 128 8.37 1.08 -5.31
N ASP A 129 8.61 2.03 -6.21
CA ASP A 129 7.58 2.75 -6.97
C ASP A 129 6.51 3.36 -6.07
N VAL A 130 6.94 3.97 -4.97
CA VAL A 130 6.03 4.63 -4.03
C VAL A 130 5.60 5.97 -4.61
N GLY A 131 4.30 6.21 -4.70
CA GLY A 131 3.75 7.43 -5.27
C GLY A 131 2.48 7.89 -4.59
N ILE A 132 2.24 9.19 -4.68
CA ILE A 132 1.06 9.88 -4.18
C ILE A 132 0.42 10.62 -5.34
N VAL A 133 -0.88 10.47 -5.52
CA VAL A 133 -1.68 11.26 -6.46
C VAL A 133 -2.72 12.00 -5.65
N SER A 134 -2.74 13.32 -5.79
CA SER A 134 -3.68 14.22 -5.12
C SER A 134 -4.16 15.27 -6.11
N ARG A 135 -5.26 15.95 -5.77
CA ARG A 135 -5.73 17.12 -6.50
C ARG A 135 -5.64 18.34 -5.59
N ARG A 136 -5.23 19.47 -6.15
CA ARG A 136 -5.20 20.75 -5.46
C ARG A 136 -5.48 21.88 -6.44
N ALA A 137 -6.38 22.77 -6.04
CA ALA A 137 -6.79 23.92 -6.86
C ALA A 137 -7.21 23.51 -8.30
N GLY A 138 -7.91 22.38 -8.43
CA GLY A 138 -8.41 21.89 -9.71
C GLY A 138 -7.40 21.15 -10.59
N ALA A 139 -6.14 21.00 -10.15
CA ALA A 139 -5.09 20.31 -10.90
C ALA A 139 -4.59 19.07 -10.14
N ASP A 140 -4.34 17.98 -10.89
CA ASP A 140 -3.77 16.76 -10.36
C ASP A 140 -2.25 16.94 -10.15
N SER A 141 -1.78 16.50 -8.99
CA SER A 141 -0.37 16.40 -8.64
C SER A 141 0.01 14.93 -8.46
N LYS A 142 1.09 14.50 -9.12
CA LYS A 142 1.67 13.16 -8.96
C LYS A 142 3.08 13.31 -8.41
N VAL A 143 3.31 12.76 -7.22
CA VAL A 143 4.61 12.76 -6.54
C VAL A 143 5.10 11.32 -6.48
N TRP A 144 6.23 11.03 -7.11
CA TRP A 144 6.93 9.76 -6.96
C TRP A 144 8.09 9.95 -5.99
N LEU A 145 8.17 9.09 -4.99
CA LEU A 145 9.29 9.11 -4.07
C LEU A 145 10.55 8.62 -4.80
N ASP A 146 11.62 9.41 -4.67
CA ASP A 146 12.89 9.09 -5.33
C ASP A 146 13.47 7.79 -4.77
N ARG A 147 13.65 6.79 -5.64
CA ARG A 147 14.17 5.47 -5.29
C ARG A 147 15.57 5.53 -4.65
N SER A 148 16.40 6.50 -5.02
CA SER A 148 17.77 6.63 -4.50
C SER A 148 17.78 7.03 -3.03
N THR A 149 16.79 7.83 -2.61
CA THR A 149 16.64 8.33 -1.24
C THR A 149 15.55 7.60 -0.45
N LEU A 150 14.79 6.69 -1.10
CA LEU A 150 13.74 5.92 -0.44
C LEU A 150 14.29 5.07 0.70
N THR A 151 13.69 5.20 1.88
CA THR A 151 14.02 4.45 3.09
C THR A 151 12.76 3.86 3.69
N GLY A 152 12.94 2.95 4.67
CA GLY A 152 11.83 2.30 5.36
C GLY A 152 11.44 0.97 4.74
N GLU A 153 10.25 0.52 5.05
CA GLU A 153 9.79 -0.83 4.71
C GLU A 153 8.27 -0.95 4.63
N VAL A 154 7.84 -2.05 4.04
CA VAL A 154 6.47 -2.56 4.15
C VAL A 154 6.53 -3.92 4.83
N LYS A 155 5.80 -4.09 5.92
CA LYS A 155 5.63 -5.36 6.61
C LYS A 155 4.32 -5.99 6.16
N LEU A 156 4.39 -6.95 5.25
CA LEU A 156 3.22 -7.71 4.81
C LEU A 156 2.87 -8.73 5.89
N THR A 157 1.72 -8.53 6.55
CA THR A 157 1.29 -9.34 7.71
C THR A 157 0.42 -10.52 7.29
N SER A 158 -0.30 -10.39 6.17
CA SER A 158 -1.17 -11.44 5.65
C SER A 158 -1.24 -11.42 4.13
N VAL A 159 -1.21 -12.62 3.56
CA VAL A 159 -1.59 -12.91 2.17
C VAL A 159 -2.57 -14.07 2.24
N SER A 160 -3.85 -13.80 2.06
CA SER A 160 -4.91 -14.80 2.21
C SER A 160 -5.93 -14.69 1.10
N GLY A 161 -6.08 -15.78 0.34
CA GLY A 161 -7.01 -15.83 -0.79
C GLY A 161 -6.69 -14.73 -1.82
N ASP A 162 -7.59 -13.77 -1.94
CA ASP A 162 -7.51 -12.65 -2.87
C ASP A 162 -7.12 -11.31 -2.16
N THR A 163 -6.53 -11.36 -0.96
CA THR A 163 -6.29 -10.17 -0.15
C THR A 163 -4.85 -10.10 0.36
N LEU A 164 -4.27 -8.91 0.31
CA LEU A 164 -3.01 -8.52 0.95
C LEU A 164 -3.29 -7.55 2.10
N SER A 165 -2.64 -7.75 3.25
CA SER A 165 -2.71 -6.79 4.37
C SER A 165 -1.35 -6.61 5.01
N GLY A 166 -1.07 -5.40 5.49
CA GLY A 166 0.20 -5.08 6.13
C GLY A 166 0.30 -3.64 6.59
N ASP A 167 1.50 -3.28 7.02
CA ASP A 167 1.86 -1.94 7.44
C ASP A 167 2.93 -1.37 6.49
N ILE A 168 2.88 -0.09 6.23
CA ILE A 168 3.86 0.67 5.45
C ILE A 168 4.48 1.76 6.30
N GLU A 169 5.78 1.89 6.28
CA GLU A 169 6.51 3.03 6.84
C GLU A 169 7.69 3.34 5.92
N VAL A 170 7.51 4.31 5.02
CA VAL A 170 8.50 4.69 4.02
C VAL A 170 8.65 6.19 3.94
N SER A 171 9.83 6.67 3.57
CA SER A 171 10.11 8.09 3.38
C SER A 171 11.17 8.33 2.32
N ALA A 172 11.12 9.51 1.68
CA ALA A 172 12.14 10.03 0.80
C ALA A 172 12.14 11.56 0.91
N GLY A 173 13.25 12.16 1.37
CA GLY A 173 13.32 13.57 1.69
C GLY A 173 12.26 13.98 2.72
N GLU A 174 11.46 14.97 2.39
CA GLU A 174 10.39 15.50 3.26
C GLU A 174 9.05 14.76 3.10
N THR A 175 8.99 13.75 2.22
CA THR A 175 7.77 12.96 1.98
C THR A 175 7.82 11.66 2.76
N SER A 176 6.75 11.35 3.50
CA SER A 176 6.60 10.09 4.22
C SER A 176 5.18 9.54 4.12
N ILE A 177 5.06 8.22 4.20
CA ILE A 177 3.81 7.48 4.23
C ILE A 177 3.92 6.44 5.34
N LYS A 178 2.97 6.45 6.27
CA LYS A 178 2.92 5.50 7.39
C LYS A 178 1.50 5.05 7.65
N GLY A 179 1.31 3.77 7.98
CA GLY A 179 0.01 3.25 8.41
C GLY A 179 -0.22 1.83 7.94
N SER A 180 -1.47 1.37 8.02
CA SER A 180 -1.89 0.03 7.63
C SER A 180 -2.63 0.05 6.29
N PHE A 181 -2.55 -1.06 5.56
CA PHE A 181 -3.27 -1.24 4.31
C PHE A 181 -3.88 -2.63 4.19
N THR A 182 -4.97 -2.68 3.43
CA THR A 182 -5.59 -3.91 2.94
C THR A 182 -5.96 -3.70 1.48
N ALA A 183 -5.60 -4.64 0.61
CA ALA A 183 -5.84 -4.54 -0.83
C ALA A 183 -6.33 -5.88 -1.37
N LYS A 184 -7.42 -5.83 -2.15
CA LYS A 184 -7.93 -6.98 -2.89
C LYS A 184 -7.08 -7.23 -4.13
N ILE A 185 -6.63 -8.46 -4.33
CA ILE A 185 -5.86 -8.87 -5.50
C ILE A 185 -6.81 -9.03 -6.69
N LEU A 186 -6.59 -8.24 -7.74
CA LEU A 186 -7.34 -8.34 -8.99
C LEU A 186 -6.60 -9.28 -9.94
N THR A 187 -7.30 -10.28 -10.43
CA THR A 187 -6.81 -11.16 -11.51
C THR A 187 -7.07 -10.48 -12.85
N ARG A 188 -6.05 -10.36 -13.70
CA ARG A 188 -6.26 -9.97 -15.09
C ARG A 188 -7.08 -11.06 -15.80
N LYS A 189 -8.22 -10.67 -16.34
CA LYS A 189 -8.99 -11.51 -17.26
C LYS A 189 -8.35 -11.45 -18.64
#